data_7ce7222eb01f3e56f056461c63af0148
#
_entry.id   7ce7222eb01f3e56f056461c63af0148
#
_cell.length_a   1.000
_cell.length_b   1.000
_cell.length_c   1.000
_cell.angle_alpha   90.00
_cell.angle_beta   90.00
_cell.angle_gamma   90.00
#
_symmetry.space_group_name_H-M   'P 1'
#
loop_
_entity.id
_entity.type
_entity.pdbx_description
1 polymer ?
#
loop_
_entity_poly.entity_id
_entity_poly.type
_entity_poly.pdbx_seq_one_letter_code
_entity_poly.pdbx_strand_id
1 'polypeptide(L)'
;RTSLASYSLKTNEKEEGRYVAKKITDNLYSINIGIEIQRTDEENRMARSLNRDLFKPSFFVSGAIGFSVPIQMKRYEPKRYFDYMVTASVGRIFTPLSSLRLAADYGPLSTDRKGKTLDYDMASGSLDYMLNLTNLMTGYDPERKYDVQLFAGIVASMRMKHENRFFIGGEAGLQTSYRVGRRFKVFLEPKIRIYGKELLMQDNVQGSDIMMSLNAGTSFSF
;
A
#
# COMPACT_ATOMS: atom_id res chain seq x y z
N ARG A 1 -11.98 6.92 -19.26
CA ARG A 1 -13.36 6.64 -19.69
C ARG A 1 -14.16 6.08 -18.53
N THR A 2 -15.23 6.73 -18.16
CA THR A 2 -16.22 6.24 -17.19
C THR A 2 -17.32 5.53 -17.96
N SER A 3 -17.54 4.25 -17.70
CA SER A 3 -18.66 3.50 -18.27
C SER A 3 -19.66 3.15 -17.16
N LEU A 4 -20.92 3.47 -17.40
CA LEU A 4 -22.05 3.06 -16.57
C LEU A 4 -22.62 1.79 -17.20
N ALA A 5 -22.56 0.68 -16.47
CA ALA A 5 -23.24 -0.55 -16.86
C ALA A 5 -24.30 -0.88 -15.81
N SER A 6 -25.56 -1.00 -16.22
CA SER A 6 -26.64 -1.47 -15.35
C SER A 6 -26.96 -2.93 -15.70
N TYR A 7 -26.91 -3.79 -14.68
CA TYR A 7 -27.34 -5.20 -14.80
C TYR A 7 -28.66 -5.39 -14.07
N SER A 8 -29.60 -6.05 -14.73
CA SER A 8 -30.89 -6.44 -14.13
C SER A 8 -30.90 -7.94 -13.95
N LEU A 9 -30.84 -8.40 -12.72
CA LEU A 9 -31.03 -9.79 -12.35
C LEU A 9 -32.49 -10.05 -11.96
N LYS A 10 -33.11 -11.05 -12.57
CA LYS A 10 -34.43 -11.55 -12.13
C LYS A 10 -34.21 -12.68 -11.13
N THR A 11 -34.51 -12.46 -9.88
CA THR A 11 -34.57 -13.51 -8.86
C THR A 11 -36.03 -13.90 -8.65
N ASN A 12 -36.30 -15.21 -8.65
CA ASN A 12 -37.62 -15.75 -8.29
C ASN A 12 -37.63 -16.02 -6.76
N GLU A 13 -38.30 -15.22 -6.02
CA GLU A 13 -38.60 -15.49 -4.60
C GLU A 13 -39.98 -16.16 -4.48
N LYS A 14 -40.09 -17.16 -3.60
CA LYS A 14 -41.33 -17.89 -3.33
C LYS A 14 -42.04 -17.25 -2.16
N GLU A 15 -43.03 -16.43 -2.42
CA GLU A 15 -43.94 -15.89 -1.42
C GLU A 15 -45.32 -16.59 -1.56
N GLU A 16 -45.85 -17.14 -0.46
CA GLU A 16 -47.18 -17.77 -0.37
C GLU A 16 -47.56 -18.76 -1.49
N GLY A 17 -46.60 -19.60 -1.92
CA GLY A 17 -46.88 -20.63 -2.92
C GLY A 17 -46.92 -20.11 -4.37
N ARG A 18 -46.74 -18.83 -4.64
CA ARG A 18 -46.60 -18.23 -5.97
C ARG A 18 -45.18 -17.70 -6.19
N TYR A 19 -44.65 -17.92 -7.36
CA TYR A 19 -43.39 -17.31 -7.79
C TYR A 19 -43.64 -15.87 -8.26
N VAL A 20 -43.12 -14.89 -7.56
CA VAL A 20 -43.16 -13.49 -7.96
C VAL A 20 -41.79 -13.10 -8.48
N ALA A 21 -41.71 -12.65 -9.72
CA ALA A 21 -40.47 -12.14 -10.29
C ALA A 21 -40.17 -10.73 -9.74
N LYS A 22 -39.21 -10.63 -8.84
CA LYS A 22 -38.74 -9.34 -8.33
C LYS A 22 -37.59 -8.83 -9.18
N LYS A 23 -37.73 -7.66 -9.77
CA LYS A 23 -36.68 -7.01 -10.54
C LYS A 23 -35.76 -6.26 -9.56
N ILE A 24 -34.58 -6.81 -9.33
CA ILE A 24 -33.53 -6.13 -8.57
C ILE A 24 -32.67 -5.40 -9.58
N THR A 25 -32.56 -4.07 -9.44
CA THR A 25 -31.68 -3.25 -10.28
C THR A 25 -30.49 -2.84 -9.43
N ASP A 26 -29.36 -3.49 -9.65
CA ASP A 26 -28.10 -3.10 -9.02
C ASP A 26 -27.37 -2.12 -9.94
N ASN A 27 -27.09 -0.94 -9.44
CA ASN A 27 -26.27 0.05 -10.13
C ASN A 27 -24.81 -0.21 -9.82
N LEU A 28 -24.09 -0.78 -10.77
CA LEU A 28 -22.65 -1.01 -10.66
C LEU A 28 -21.90 0.22 -11.18
N TYR A 29 -21.26 0.94 -10.29
CA TYR A 29 -20.35 2.03 -10.65
C TYR A 29 -18.93 1.47 -10.76
N SER A 30 -18.37 1.44 -11.96
CA SER A 30 -16.96 1.07 -12.16
C SER A 30 -16.15 2.28 -12.58
N ILE A 31 -15.06 2.53 -11.86
CA ILE A 31 -14.03 3.50 -12.26
C ILE A 31 -12.91 2.70 -12.90
N ASN A 32 -12.78 2.79 -14.21
CA ASN A 32 -11.68 2.18 -14.95
C ASN A 32 -10.55 3.18 -15.10
N ILE A 33 -9.44 2.93 -14.41
CA ILE A 33 -8.19 3.66 -14.60
C ILE A 33 -7.38 2.86 -15.62
N GLY A 34 -7.34 3.33 -16.85
CA GLY A 34 -6.55 2.76 -17.93
C GLY A 34 -5.21 3.49 -18.05
N ILE A 35 -4.13 2.74 -18.18
CA ILE A 35 -2.82 3.28 -18.56
C ILE A 35 -2.65 2.99 -20.03
N GLU A 36 -2.63 4.03 -20.86
CA GLU A 36 -2.32 3.91 -22.28
C GLU A 36 -0.82 4.06 -22.47
N ILE A 37 -0.18 2.96 -22.83
CA ILE A 37 1.25 2.95 -23.19
C ILE A 37 1.35 3.16 -24.68
N GLN A 38 1.65 4.40 -25.10
CA GLN A 38 1.98 4.66 -26.52
C GLN A 38 3.37 4.07 -26.81
N ARG A 39 3.43 3.20 -27.80
CA ARG A 39 4.70 2.74 -28.37
C ARG A 39 5.37 3.95 -29.04
N THR A 40 6.43 4.43 -28.45
CA THR A 40 7.23 5.54 -28.98
C THR A 40 8.21 5.05 -30.04
N ASP A 41 8.42 5.87 -31.05
CA ASP A 41 9.32 5.65 -32.17
C ASP A 41 10.78 5.41 -31.76
N GLU A 42 11.60 4.90 -32.68
CA GLU A 42 13.00 4.54 -32.42
C GLU A 42 13.86 5.68 -31.88
N GLU A 43 13.60 6.93 -32.27
CA GLU A 43 14.30 8.12 -31.76
C GLU A 43 14.12 8.29 -30.23
N ASN A 44 12.94 8.02 -29.73
CA ASN A 44 12.66 8.05 -28.28
C ASN A 44 13.28 6.87 -27.54
N ARG A 45 13.53 5.75 -28.21
CA ARG A 45 14.28 4.62 -27.62
C ARG A 45 15.76 4.97 -27.45
N MET A 46 16.33 5.65 -28.43
CA MET A 46 17.74 6.09 -28.38
C MET A 46 17.95 7.16 -27.30
N ALA A 47 17.06 8.15 -27.20
CA ALA A 47 17.08 9.14 -26.11
C ALA A 47 16.92 8.52 -24.73
N ARG A 48 16.11 7.47 -24.60
CA ARG A 48 15.93 6.73 -23.33
C ARG A 48 17.15 5.90 -22.95
N SER A 49 17.87 5.33 -23.93
CA SER A 49 19.11 4.61 -23.66
C SER A 49 20.22 5.56 -23.19
N LEU A 50 20.36 6.71 -23.83
CA LEU A 50 21.34 7.74 -23.47
C LEU A 50 21.09 8.26 -22.03
N ASN A 51 19.84 8.49 -21.65
CA ASN A 51 19.50 8.93 -20.28
C ASN A 51 19.77 7.83 -19.23
N ARG A 52 19.72 6.56 -19.60
CA ARG A 52 20.03 5.46 -18.70
C ARG A 52 21.51 5.42 -18.32
N ASP A 53 22.38 5.82 -19.23
CA ASP A 53 23.84 5.86 -19.00
C ASP A 53 24.25 6.99 -18.04
N LEU A 54 23.37 7.99 -17.85
CA LEU A 54 23.56 9.06 -16.86
C LEU A 54 23.15 8.65 -15.43
N PHE A 55 22.55 7.48 -15.26
CA PHE A 55 22.14 7.01 -13.94
C PHE A 55 23.33 6.61 -13.09
N LYS A 56 23.37 7.09 -11.85
CA LYS A 56 24.33 6.67 -10.84
C LYS A 56 23.59 6.01 -9.68
N PRO A 57 23.99 4.78 -9.29
CA PRO A 57 23.46 4.16 -8.08
C PRO A 57 23.67 5.08 -6.88
N SER A 58 22.66 5.18 -6.03
CA SER A 58 22.67 6.10 -4.87
C SER A 58 21.99 5.47 -3.68
N PHE A 59 22.36 5.94 -2.49
CA PHE A 59 21.64 5.61 -1.27
C PHE A 59 20.60 6.70 -0.95
N PHE A 60 19.59 6.32 -0.20
CA PHE A 60 18.64 7.27 0.35
C PHE A 60 18.31 6.92 1.80
N VAL A 61 17.95 7.95 2.55
CA VAL A 61 17.33 7.83 3.87
C VAL A 61 16.00 8.55 3.84
N SER A 62 15.01 8.04 4.56
CA SER A 62 13.70 8.70 4.63
C SER A 62 13.09 8.60 6.01
N GLY A 63 12.24 9.58 6.32
CA GLY A 63 11.40 9.61 7.50
C GLY A 63 9.97 9.96 7.11
N ALA A 64 9.01 9.32 7.77
CA ALA A 64 7.60 9.54 7.53
C ALA A 64 6.79 9.46 8.82
N ILE A 65 5.65 10.12 8.80
CA ILE A 65 4.59 9.97 9.79
C ILE A 65 3.32 9.56 9.06
N GLY A 66 2.47 8.79 9.70
CA GLY A 66 1.26 8.30 9.05
C GLY A 66 0.24 7.80 10.04
N PHE A 67 -0.82 7.27 9.47
CA PHE A 67 -1.91 6.63 10.20
C PHE A 67 -2.06 5.19 9.73
N SER A 68 -2.34 4.30 10.66
CA SER A 68 -2.66 2.91 10.38
C SER A 68 -4.07 2.57 10.88
N VAL A 69 -4.73 1.69 10.12
CA VAL A 69 -6.08 1.20 10.43
C VAL A 69 -6.07 -0.31 10.29
N PRO A 70 -6.28 -1.06 11.37
CA PRO A 70 -6.49 -2.49 11.28
C PRO A 70 -7.85 -2.78 10.63
N ILE A 71 -7.87 -3.65 9.61
CA ILE A 71 -9.09 -4.10 8.94
C ILE A 71 -9.44 -5.46 9.49
N GLN A 72 -10.47 -5.49 10.33
CA GLN A 72 -11.03 -6.75 10.82
C GLN A 72 -12.09 -7.26 9.85
N MET A 73 -11.87 -8.45 9.29
CA MET A 73 -12.82 -9.06 8.34
C MET A 73 -14.08 -9.66 8.96
N LYS A 74 -14.45 -9.40 10.21
CA LYS A 74 -15.66 -9.96 10.83
C LYS A 74 -16.61 -8.98 11.52
N ARG A 75 -17.83 -9.18 11.22
CA ARG A 75 -19.25 -9.07 11.62
C ARG A 75 -19.66 -8.34 12.91
N TYR A 76 -18.77 -7.74 13.67
CA TYR A 76 -19.09 -6.80 14.76
C TYR A 76 -18.67 -5.41 14.31
N GLU A 77 -19.47 -4.40 14.62
CA GLU A 77 -19.22 -3.01 14.28
C GLU A 77 -17.75 -2.64 14.62
N PRO A 78 -16.87 -2.52 13.63
CA PRO A 78 -15.48 -2.22 13.93
C PRO A 78 -15.43 -0.76 14.39
N LYS A 79 -15.15 -0.53 15.64
CA LYS A 79 -14.63 0.77 16.04
C LYS A 79 -13.32 0.94 15.30
N ARG A 80 -13.30 1.83 14.31
CA ARG A 80 -12.11 2.12 13.53
C ARG A 80 -11.20 2.99 14.39
N TYR A 81 -10.10 2.43 14.84
CA TYR A 81 -9.04 3.15 15.51
C TYR A 81 -8.07 3.67 14.45
N PHE A 82 -7.79 4.95 14.49
CA PHE A 82 -6.73 5.57 13.70
C PHE A 82 -5.52 5.69 14.60
N ASP A 83 -4.57 4.79 14.39
CA ASP A 83 -3.33 4.79 15.15
C ASP A 83 -2.25 5.52 14.35
N TYR A 84 -1.48 6.39 15.02
CA TYR A 84 -0.37 7.05 14.37
C TYR A 84 0.83 6.10 14.23
N MET A 85 1.65 6.34 13.23
CA MET A 85 2.85 5.54 12.98
C MET A 85 3.99 6.44 12.53
N VAL A 86 5.18 6.18 13.04
CA VAL A 86 6.42 6.83 12.62
C VAL A 86 7.27 5.79 11.89
N THR A 87 7.79 6.17 10.74
CA THR A 87 8.60 5.30 9.87
C THR A 87 9.95 5.96 9.62
N ALA A 88 11.02 5.18 9.75
CA ALA A 88 12.35 5.53 9.29
C ALA A 88 12.83 4.47 8.31
N SER A 89 13.50 4.87 7.23
CA SER A 89 14.03 3.88 6.29
C SER A 89 15.33 4.31 5.64
N VAL A 90 16.08 3.32 5.19
CA VAL A 90 17.30 3.47 4.38
C VAL A 90 17.18 2.53 3.18
N GLY A 91 17.66 2.97 2.03
CA GLY A 91 17.62 2.14 0.84
C GLY A 91 18.70 2.48 -0.15
N ARG A 92 18.81 1.61 -1.17
CA ARG A 92 19.75 1.77 -2.27
C ARG A 92 19.03 1.62 -3.61
N ILE A 93 19.26 2.58 -4.48
CA ILE A 93 18.78 2.56 -5.85
C ILE A 93 19.91 1.95 -6.70
N PHE A 94 19.66 0.76 -7.25
CA PHE A 94 20.66 0.02 -8.04
C PHE A 94 20.57 0.36 -9.51
N THR A 95 19.32 0.53 -10.00
CA THR A 95 19.05 0.85 -11.40
C THR A 95 17.98 1.95 -11.46
N PRO A 96 17.77 2.59 -12.60
CA PRO A 96 16.64 3.53 -12.75
C PRO A 96 15.27 2.93 -12.40
N LEU A 97 15.14 1.59 -12.46
CA LEU A 97 13.88 0.88 -12.24
C LEU A 97 13.77 0.26 -10.87
N SER A 98 14.90 -0.14 -10.24
CA SER A 98 14.88 -0.99 -9.06
C SER A 98 15.66 -0.41 -7.88
N SER A 99 15.08 -0.55 -6.71
CA SER A 99 15.72 -0.24 -5.42
C SER A 99 15.29 -1.23 -4.34
N LEU A 100 16.12 -1.32 -3.30
CA LEU A 100 15.81 -2.04 -2.07
C LEU A 100 15.72 -1.03 -0.93
N ARG A 101 14.77 -1.26 -0.04
CA ARG A 101 14.53 -0.44 1.16
C ARG A 101 14.46 -1.34 2.38
N LEU A 102 15.15 -0.96 3.44
CA LEU A 102 14.95 -1.45 4.78
C LEU A 102 14.21 -0.36 5.56
N ALA A 103 13.06 -0.68 6.13
CA ALA A 103 12.28 0.26 6.91
C ALA A 103 12.01 -0.26 8.33
N ALA A 104 11.86 0.68 9.26
CA ALA A 104 11.44 0.43 10.63
C ALA A 104 10.26 1.34 10.95
N ASP A 105 9.21 0.77 11.51
CA ASP A 105 8.00 1.48 11.91
C ASP A 105 7.77 1.30 13.40
N TYR A 106 7.24 2.35 14.05
CA TYR A 106 6.84 2.32 15.44
C TYR A 106 5.55 3.12 15.63
N GLY A 107 4.63 2.57 16.42
CA GLY A 107 3.39 3.27 16.78
C GLY A 107 2.48 2.43 17.67
N PRO A 108 1.44 3.04 18.25
CA PRO A 108 0.40 2.31 18.95
C PRO A 108 -0.41 1.43 17.98
N LEU A 109 -1.01 0.40 18.52
CA LEU A 109 -1.98 -0.47 17.85
C LEU A 109 -3.16 -0.68 18.79
N SER A 110 -4.29 -0.07 18.50
CA SER A 110 -5.51 -0.21 19.27
C SER A 110 -6.40 -1.28 18.65
N THR A 111 -6.87 -2.20 19.48
CA THR A 111 -7.77 -3.29 19.07
C THR A 111 -8.88 -3.46 20.08
N ASP A 112 -10.04 -3.89 19.62
CA ASP A 112 -11.19 -4.18 20.50
C ASP A 112 -11.30 -5.70 20.73
N ARG A 113 -11.26 -6.12 21.98
CA ARG A 113 -11.50 -7.50 22.38
C ARG A 113 -12.65 -7.59 23.38
N LYS A 114 -13.76 -8.21 22.96
CA LYS A 114 -14.96 -8.39 23.81
C LYS A 114 -15.47 -7.09 24.46
N GLY A 115 -15.48 -5.97 23.71
CA GLY A 115 -15.93 -4.67 24.20
C GLY A 115 -14.94 -3.93 25.10
N LYS A 116 -13.70 -4.41 25.21
CA LYS A 116 -12.59 -3.72 25.87
C LYS A 116 -11.55 -3.29 24.84
N THR A 117 -11.26 -2.00 24.78
CA THR A 117 -10.15 -1.49 23.98
C THR A 117 -8.84 -1.89 24.63
N LEU A 118 -7.96 -2.53 23.87
CA LEU A 118 -6.62 -2.93 24.28
C LEU A 118 -5.62 -2.13 23.45
N ASP A 119 -4.74 -1.41 24.13
CA ASP A 119 -3.69 -0.61 23.50
C ASP A 119 -2.36 -1.33 23.62
N TYR A 120 -1.72 -1.54 22.49
CA TYR A 120 -0.39 -2.13 22.37
C TYR A 120 0.54 -1.15 21.69
N ASP A 121 1.85 -1.30 21.91
CA ASP A 121 2.85 -0.69 21.07
C ASP A 121 3.33 -1.72 20.05
N MET A 122 3.48 -1.32 18.80
CA MET A 122 3.96 -2.17 17.72
C MET A 122 5.24 -1.58 17.15
N ALA A 123 6.26 -2.41 17.06
CA ALA A 123 7.46 -2.15 16.30
C ALA A 123 7.53 -3.12 15.12
N SER A 124 7.90 -2.64 13.95
CA SER A 124 8.02 -3.46 12.75
C SER A 124 9.29 -3.14 12.01
N GLY A 125 9.87 -4.15 11.36
CA GLY A 125 10.95 -4.00 10.39
C GLY A 125 10.53 -4.64 9.08
N SER A 126 10.81 -3.99 7.95
CA SER A 126 10.49 -4.53 6.64
C SER A 126 11.66 -4.43 5.67
N LEU A 127 11.68 -5.36 4.71
CA LEU A 127 12.57 -5.34 3.56
C LEU A 127 11.74 -5.34 2.28
N ASP A 128 11.85 -4.25 1.53
CA ASP A 128 11.03 -3.98 0.36
C ASP A 128 11.86 -3.93 -0.91
N TYR A 129 11.36 -4.58 -1.95
CA TYR A 129 11.77 -4.33 -3.31
C TYR A 129 10.86 -3.27 -3.92
N MET A 130 11.47 -2.22 -4.49
CA MET A 130 10.73 -1.09 -5.07
C MET A 130 10.99 -1.03 -6.57
N LEU A 131 9.91 -0.91 -7.34
CA LEU A 131 9.92 -0.77 -8.80
C LEU A 131 9.42 0.62 -9.19
N ASN A 132 10.24 1.40 -9.88
CA ASN A 132 9.85 2.72 -10.38
C ASN A 132 8.98 2.59 -11.64
N LEU A 133 7.66 2.72 -11.46
CA LEU A 133 6.67 2.61 -12.53
C LEU A 133 6.81 3.75 -13.55
N THR A 134 7.12 4.95 -13.07
CA THR A 134 7.28 6.12 -13.94
C THR A 134 8.46 5.91 -14.90
N ASN A 135 9.60 5.45 -14.40
CA ASN A 135 10.75 5.16 -15.23
C ASN A 135 10.52 3.95 -16.17
N LEU A 136 9.73 2.97 -15.73
CA LEU A 136 9.35 1.82 -16.55
C LEU A 136 8.53 2.25 -17.77
N MET A 137 7.62 3.19 -17.57
CA MET A 137 6.68 3.64 -18.63
C MET A 137 7.29 4.69 -19.57
N THR A 138 8.03 5.64 -18.99
CA THR A 138 8.47 6.85 -19.73
C THR A 138 9.99 6.93 -19.90
N GLY A 139 10.75 5.96 -19.38
CA GLY A 139 12.22 5.97 -19.35
C GLY A 139 12.75 6.82 -18.19
N TYR A 140 14.07 6.73 -17.98
CA TYR A 140 14.76 7.49 -16.93
C TYR A 140 14.95 8.94 -17.35
N ASP A 141 14.55 9.87 -16.48
CA ASP A 141 14.76 11.30 -16.65
C ASP A 141 15.26 11.89 -15.32
N PRO A 142 16.52 12.39 -15.27
CA PRO A 142 17.11 12.94 -14.05
C PRO A 142 16.46 14.24 -13.58
N GLU A 143 15.74 14.97 -14.45
CA GLU A 143 15.08 16.24 -14.13
C GLU A 143 13.62 16.08 -13.72
N ARG A 144 13.08 14.87 -13.84
CA ARG A 144 11.69 14.59 -13.50
C ARG A 144 11.38 14.94 -12.05
N LYS A 145 10.25 15.63 -11.85
CA LYS A 145 9.78 16.06 -10.54
C LYS A 145 8.89 15.01 -9.85
N TYR A 146 8.15 14.21 -10.61
CA TYR A 146 7.19 13.22 -10.09
C TYR A 146 7.65 11.81 -10.39
N ASP A 147 7.65 10.96 -9.37
CA ASP A 147 7.91 9.54 -9.49
C ASP A 147 6.82 8.75 -8.77
N VAL A 148 6.40 7.64 -9.37
CA VAL A 148 5.53 6.64 -8.75
C VAL A 148 6.30 5.33 -8.68
N GLN A 149 6.38 4.76 -7.49
CA GLN A 149 7.06 3.50 -7.23
C GLN A 149 6.06 2.51 -6.62
N LEU A 150 6.03 1.30 -7.16
CA LEU A 150 5.37 0.16 -6.55
C LEU A 150 6.38 -0.54 -5.65
N PHE A 151 5.98 -0.98 -4.48
CA PHE A 151 6.84 -1.82 -3.65
C PHE A 151 6.10 -3.02 -3.09
N ALA A 152 6.85 -4.07 -2.84
CA ALA A 152 6.40 -5.24 -2.12
C ALA A 152 7.56 -5.81 -1.30
N GLY A 153 7.24 -6.36 -0.13
CA GLY A 153 8.26 -6.85 0.78
C GLY A 153 7.74 -7.79 1.84
N ILE A 154 8.68 -8.19 2.69
CA ILE A 154 8.39 -8.95 3.90
C ILE A 154 8.48 -8.01 5.11
N VAL A 155 7.59 -8.22 6.06
CA VAL A 155 7.55 -7.44 7.29
C VAL A 155 7.56 -8.37 8.50
N ALA A 156 8.39 -8.01 9.47
CA ALA A 156 8.44 -8.64 10.78
C ALA A 156 7.99 -7.62 11.82
N SER A 157 7.00 -7.95 12.62
CA SER A 157 6.42 -7.05 13.61
C SER A 157 6.45 -7.69 14.99
N MET A 158 6.70 -6.88 15.99
CA MET A 158 6.64 -7.27 17.40
C MET A 158 5.62 -6.40 18.11
N ARG A 159 4.68 -7.02 18.77
CA ARG A 159 3.74 -6.38 19.68
C ARG A 159 4.35 -6.34 21.06
N MET A 160 4.39 -5.16 21.67
CA MET A 160 4.89 -4.91 23.03
C MET A 160 3.71 -4.54 23.94
N LYS A 161 3.90 -4.65 25.25
CA LYS A 161 2.87 -4.59 26.31
C LYS A 161 1.99 -5.85 26.40
N HIS A 162 1.75 -6.31 27.60
CA HIS A 162 0.96 -7.49 28.02
C HIS A 162 1.51 -8.83 27.58
N GLU A 163 1.85 -9.03 26.32
CA GLU A 163 2.51 -10.23 25.78
C GLU A 163 3.37 -9.83 24.59
N ASN A 164 4.67 -10.07 24.68
CA ASN A 164 5.57 -9.88 23.55
C ASN A 164 5.35 -11.01 22.54
N ARG A 165 4.79 -10.68 21.38
CA ARG A 165 4.58 -11.63 20.29
C ARG A 165 5.20 -11.13 19.01
N PHE A 166 5.77 -12.05 18.27
CA PHE A 166 6.42 -11.80 17.00
C PHE A 166 5.55 -12.32 15.85
N PHE A 167 5.43 -11.53 14.79
CA PHE A 167 4.62 -11.83 13.62
C PHE A 167 5.42 -11.59 12.35
N ILE A 168 5.20 -12.45 11.36
CA ILE A 168 5.76 -12.27 10.02
C ILE A 168 4.60 -12.09 9.06
N GLY A 169 4.77 -11.18 8.11
CA GLY A 169 3.77 -10.87 7.09
C GLY A 169 4.40 -10.42 5.79
N GLY A 170 3.53 -10.10 4.85
CA GLY A 170 3.90 -9.42 3.62
C GLY A 170 3.37 -7.99 3.62
N GLU A 171 4.05 -7.10 2.93
CA GLU A 171 3.55 -5.75 2.67
C GLU A 171 3.67 -5.39 1.19
N ALA A 172 2.77 -4.54 0.74
CA ALA A 172 2.79 -3.96 -0.59
C ALA A 172 2.18 -2.55 -0.55
N GLY A 173 2.60 -1.70 -1.47
CA GLY A 173 2.08 -0.34 -1.54
C GLY A 173 2.61 0.44 -2.73
N LEU A 174 2.18 1.69 -2.78
CA LEU A 174 2.62 2.66 -3.76
C LEU A 174 3.28 3.83 -3.04
N GLN A 175 4.37 4.32 -3.57
CA GLN A 175 4.99 5.56 -3.11
C GLN A 175 4.94 6.58 -4.24
N THR A 176 4.20 7.65 -4.05
CA THR A 176 4.19 8.80 -4.95
C THR A 176 5.09 9.87 -4.38
N SER A 177 6.09 10.29 -5.12
CA SER A 177 7.07 11.26 -4.65
C SER A 177 7.19 12.48 -5.56
N TYR A 178 7.43 13.63 -4.94
CA TYR A 178 7.72 14.88 -5.61
C TYR A 178 9.09 15.40 -5.22
N ARG A 179 9.91 15.73 -6.20
CA ARG A 179 11.25 16.26 -6.01
C ARG A 179 11.18 17.77 -5.73
N VAL A 180 11.53 18.16 -4.51
CA VAL A 180 11.61 19.56 -4.08
C VAL A 180 12.98 20.15 -4.40
N GLY A 181 14.02 19.34 -4.39
CA GLY A 181 15.40 19.74 -4.65
C GLY A 181 16.22 18.64 -5.31
N ARG A 182 17.50 18.91 -5.57
CA ARG A 182 18.38 17.91 -6.23
C ARG A 182 18.49 16.60 -5.47
N ARG A 183 18.44 16.62 -4.14
CA ARG A 183 18.61 15.45 -3.26
C ARG A 183 17.39 15.19 -2.37
N PHE A 184 16.40 16.07 -2.39
CA PHE A 184 15.27 16.05 -1.46
C PHE A 184 13.94 15.79 -2.17
N LYS A 185 13.19 14.81 -1.67
CA LYS A 185 11.85 14.45 -2.15
C LYS A 185 10.88 14.46 -0.98
N VAL A 186 9.64 14.84 -1.23
CA VAL A 186 8.50 14.56 -0.35
C VAL A 186 7.69 13.43 -0.96
N PHE A 187 7.07 12.62 -0.14
CA PHE A 187 6.29 11.48 -0.66
C PHE A 187 5.03 11.19 0.16
N LEU A 188 4.10 10.53 -0.51
CA LEU A 188 2.91 9.93 0.06
C LEU A 188 2.95 8.43 -0.24
N GLU A 189 2.66 7.60 0.78
CA GLU A 189 2.81 6.15 0.71
C GLU A 189 1.62 5.43 1.34
N PRO A 190 0.56 5.11 0.56
CA PRO A 190 -0.42 4.11 0.94
C PRO A 190 0.21 2.72 0.88
N LYS A 191 0.02 1.92 1.95
CA LYS A 191 0.47 0.53 2.02
C LYS A 191 -0.51 -0.38 2.74
N ILE A 192 -0.48 -1.64 2.37
CA ILE A 192 -1.24 -2.72 2.99
C ILE A 192 -0.27 -3.76 3.53
N ARG A 193 -0.56 -4.27 4.72
CA ARG A 193 0.16 -5.36 5.37
C ARG A 193 -0.78 -6.51 5.62
N ILE A 194 -0.32 -7.71 5.36
CA ILE A 194 -1.06 -8.95 5.58
C ILE A 194 -0.21 -9.82 6.49
N TYR A 195 -0.73 -10.11 7.67
CA TYR A 195 -0.06 -10.98 8.64
C TYR A 195 -0.74 -12.35 8.65
N GLY A 196 0.03 -13.39 8.98
CA GLY A 196 -0.54 -14.68 9.38
C GLY A 196 -1.43 -14.51 10.61
N LYS A 197 -2.15 -15.55 10.96
CA LYS A 197 -3.12 -15.56 12.07
C LYS A 197 -2.52 -14.97 13.35
N GLU A 198 -3.34 -14.19 14.11
CA GLU A 198 -3.12 -13.79 15.52
C GLU A 198 -2.52 -12.41 15.82
N LEU A 199 -2.29 -11.51 14.87
CA LEU A 199 -1.85 -10.16 15.21
C LEU A 199 -2.90 -9.44 16.10
N LEU A 200 -4.18 -9.57 15.75
CA LEU A 200 -5.31 -8.88 16.40
C LEU A 200 -6.00 -9.69 17.52
N MET A 201 -5.42 -10.82 17.97
CA MET A 201 -5.91 -11.66 19.09
C MET A 201 -7.39 -12.09 18.98
N GLN A 202 -7.89 -12.38 17.82
CA GLN A 202 -9.24 -12.95 17.68
C GLN A 202 -9.21 -14.47 17.91
N ASP A 203 -9.71 -14.92 19.06
CA ASP A 203 -9.97 -16.32 19.34
C ASP A 203 -10.96 -16.89 18.29
N ASN A 204 -10.61 -18.01 17.67
CA ASN A 204 -11.45 -18.82 16.77
C ASN A 204 -11.82 -18.21 15.38
N VAL A 205 -11.04 -17.30 14.83
CA VAL A 205 -11.25 -16.81 13.47
C VAL A 205 -10.19 -17.35 12.52
N GLN A 206 -10.62 -18.14 11.54
CA GLN A 206 -9.80 -18.48 10.39
C GLN A 206 -9.71 -17.27 9.46
N GLY A 207 -8.56 -16.61 9.37
CA GLY A 207 -8.35 -15.45 8.51
C GLY A 207 -6.95 -14.85 8.70
N SER A 208 -6.55 -13.99 7.79
CA SER A 208 -5.34 -13.17 7.91
C SER A 208 -5.72 -11.80 8.45
N ASP A 209 -4.87 -11.22 9.27
CA ASP A 209 -5.03 -9.87 9.75
C ASP A 209 -4.47 -8.88 8.72
N ILE A 210 -5.29 -7.90 8.36
CA ILE A 210 -4.93 -6.89 7.36
C ILE A 210 -4.81 -5.54 8.06
N MET A 211 -3.75 -4.82 7.77
CA MET A 211 -3.54 -3.45 8.23
C MET A 211 -3.28 -2.54 7.03
N MET A 212 -4.05 -1.47 6.91
CA MET A 212 -3.80 -0.41 5.95
C MET A 212 -3.15 0.77 6.63
N SER A 213 -2.23 1.43 5.93
CA SER A 213 -1.62 2.66 6.42
C SER A 213 -1.41 3.67 5.29
N LEU A 214 -1.41 4.93 5.67
CA LEU A 214 -1.09 6.06 4.80
C LEU A 214 -0.01 6.89 5.48
N ASN A 215 1.15 6.96 4.87
CA ASN A 215 2.31 7.69 5.36
C ASN A 215 2.62 8.89 4.48
N ALA A 216 3.03 9.98 5.08
CA ALA A 216 3.60 11.15 4.41
C ALA A 216 4.99 11.41 4.96
N GLY A 217 5.96 11.67 4.08
CA GLY A 217 7.33 11.77 4.53
C GLY A 217 8.26 12.48 3.58
N THR A 218 9.51 12.43 3.94
CA THR A 218 10.61 13.06 3.20
C THR A 218 11.74 12.06 2.98
N SER A 219 12.42 12.19 1.86
CA SER A 219 13.55 11.34 1.49
C SER A 219 14.72 12.20 1.03
N PHE A 220 15.92 11.84 1.46
CA PHE A 220 17.18 12.46 1.06
C PHE A 220 18.07 11.42 0.40
N SER A 221 18.58 11.74 -0.81
CA SER A 221 19.47 10.88 -1.60
C SER A 221 20.89 11.43 -1.64
N PHE A 222 21.90 10.56 -1.54
CA PHE A 222 23.33 10.90 -1.53
C PHE A 222 24.17 9.88 -2.29
#